data_7f6390958b500b57bcdf3e47e0812add
#
_entry.id   7f6390958b500b57bcdf3e47e0812add
#
_cell.length_a   1.000
_cell.length_b   1.000
_cell.length_c   1.000
_cell.angle_alpha   90.00
_cell.angle_beta   90.00
_cell.angle_gamma   90.00
#
_symmetry.space_group_name_H-M   'P 1'
#
loop_
_entity.id
_entity.type
_entity.pdbx_description
1 polymer ?
#
loop_
_entity_poly.entity_id
_entity_poly.type
_entity_poly.pdbx_seq_one_letter_code
_entity_poly.pdbx_strand_id
1 'polypeptide(L)'
;MDSFNDVLDAAKEYCREHTADATYQYYISGLKAVSFENSNCITLEVRNDFICKIVSDRYTGLLREAFKAVLGFDVDVKFTVPHAEEPEKEKKPLDEASLPSGRYDFTFDNFIRGPSNQFAFAAAQAVAANPSGAYNPLFIYGPSGLGKTHLLNAIQIEIHKNHPDFNIVYVDCEKFTNEIISAVKTATTEQFRQKYREADVLLIDDIQFLAGKESTQEEFFHTFNTLHNAGKQIVIASDRPAKEIKSLEERLRTRFEWGLTADIQPPDFETRVAIVKRKAELLNLDLPDDVAEYIANHLKQNIRQLEGAVKKLNAYYMLEGIAPCIGVTTTAIKDTLNDPPPVPVTIEKIINEVARTYNVMPADIRGKKRSANVSAARQMSMYIIREITGMSMEAIGSEFQRDHSTVVYSINTMEKNIAKDRHLKEMVDDIMKNIRT
;
A
#
# COMPACT_ATOMS: atom_id res chain seq x y z
N MET A 1 23.52 -39.97 11.59
CA MET A 1 23.07 -38.56 11.47
C MET A 1 24.08 -37.56 12.04
N ASP A 2 24.82 -37.95 13.05
CA ASP A 2 25.80 -37.03 13.71
C ASP A 2 26.93 -36.55 12.78
N SER A 3 27.41 -37.41 11.89
CA SER A 3 28.52 -37.06 10.98
C SER A 3 28.18 -36.02 9.88
N PHE A 4 26.91 -35.86 9.51
CA PHE A 4 26.49 -34.88 8.46
C PHE A 4 26.37 -33.47 9.05
N ASN A 5 25.89 -33.35 10.28
CA ASN A 5 25.87 -32.07 10.98
C ASN A 5 27.29 -31.53 11.24
N ASP A 6 28.23 -32.41 11.58
CA ASP A 6 29.64 -32.04 11.78
C ASP A 6 30.28 -31.49 10.50
N VAL A 7 29.94 -32.07 9.33
CA VAL A 7 30.36 -31.58 8.01
C VAL A 7 29.75 -30.21 7.70
N LEU A 8 28.47 -30.02 8.03
CA LEU A 8 27.83 -28.73 7.83
C LEU A 8 28.41 -27.65 8.73
N ASP A 9 28.71 -27.97 9.99
CA ASP A 9 29.30 -27.02 10.93
C ASP A 9 30.71 -26.62 10.52
N ALA A 10 31.51 -27.55 10.02
CA ALA A 10 32.84 -27.25 9.46
C ALA A 10 32.73 -26.36 8.18
N ALA A 11 31.76 -26.64 7.31
CA ALA A 11 31.49 -25.80 6.11
C ALA A 11 31.01 -24.40 6.52
N LYS A 12 30.20 -24.26 7.55
CA LYS A 12 29.79 -22.96 8.10
C LYS A 12 30.96 -22.17 8.64
N GLU A 13 31.88 -22.80 9.34
CA GLU A 13 33.08 -22.11 9.86
C GLU A 13 33.97 -21.60 8.73
N TYR A 14 34.15 -22.40 7.66
CA TYR A 14 34.78 -21.93 6.44
C TYR A 14 34.09 -20.70 5.84
N CYS A 15 32.77 -20.73 5.75
CA CYS A 15 31.98 -19.58 5.24
C CYS A 15 32.15 -18.35 6.16
N ARG A 16 32.25 -18.52 7.46
CA ARG A 16 32.46 -17.44 8.43
C ARG A 16 33.78 -16.70 8.22
N GLU A 17 34.83 -17.43 7.88
CA GLU A 17 36.15 -16.83 7.59
C GLU A 17 36.15 -16.05 6.25
N HIS A 18 35.20 -16.38 5.32
CA HIS A 18 35.18 -15.82 3.98
C HIS A 18 34.02 -14.84 3.72
N THR A 19 33.25 -14.49 4.78
CA THR A 19 32.14 -13.52 4.69
C THR A 19 32.16 -12.54 5.86
N ALA A 20 31.48 -11.40 5.70
CA ALA A 20 31.27 -10.47 6.80
C ALA A 20 30.38 -11.11 7.88
N ASP A 21 30.66 -10.84 9.17
CA ASP A 21 29.91 -11.42 10.31
C ASP A 21 28.39 -11.26 10.19
N ALA A 22 27.90 -10.11 9.77
CA ALA A 22 26.47 -9.86 9.56
C ALA A 22 25.86 -10.78 8.48
N THR A 23 26.58 -11.02 7.39
CA THR A 23 26.17 -11.91 6.29
C THR A 23 26.10 -13.36 6.76
N TYR A 24 27.11 -13.80 7.48
CA TYR A 24 27.16 -15.13 8.07
C TYR A 24 25.99 -15.38 9.00
N GLN A 25 25.75 -14.48 9.95
CA GLN A 25 24.67 -14.61 10.94
C GLN A 25 23.28 -14.65 10.27
N TYR A 26 23.07 -13.90 9.22
CA TYR A 26 21.74 -13.76 8.62
C TYR A 26 21.39 -14.86 7.62
N TYR A 27 22.37 -15.30 6.81
CA TYR A 27 22.12 -16.19 5.69
C TYR A 27 22.71 -17.60 5.85
N ILE A 28 23.79 -17.78 6.62
CA ILE A 28 24.53 -19.04 6.65
C ILE A 28 24.38 -19.77 7.98
N SER A 29 24.42 -19.06 9.12
CA SER A 29 24.36 -19.68 10.45
C SER A 29 23.10 -20.54 10.67
N GLY A 30 21.96 -20.11 10.09
CA GLY A 30 20.65 -20.75 10.23
C GLY A 30 20.39 -21.93 9.29
N LEU A 31 21.33 -22.31 8.41
CA LEU A 31 21.17 -23.46 7.51
C LEU A 31 21.16 -24.76 8.30
N LYS A 32 20.28 -25.69 7.94
CA LYS A 32 20.22 -27.03 8.54
C LYS A 32 20.42 -28.11 7.47
N ALA A 33 21.07 -29.20 7.85
CA ALA A 33 21.26 -30.34 6.98
C ALA A 33 19.96 -31.17 6.87
N VAL A 34 19.53 -31.46 5.67
CA VAL A 34 18.33 -32.29 5.39
C VAL A 34 18.70 -33.65 4.85
N SER A 35 19.45 -33.69 3.75
CA SER A 35 19.85 -34.95 3.12
C SER A 35 21.18 -34.81 2.38
N PHE A 36 21.87 -35.95 2.26
CA PHE A 36 23.05 -36.11 1.41
C PHE A 36 22.80 -37.28 0.45
N GLU A 37 22.42 -36.98 -0.77
CA GLU A 37 21.99 -37.98 -1.75
C GLU A 37 23.04 -38.23 -2.82
N ASN A 38 23.15 -39.49 -3.25
CA ASN A 38 24.03 -39.95 -4.34
C ASN A 38 25.50 -39.58 -4.21
N SER A 39 25.99 -39.35 -2.98
CA SER A 39 27.38 -38.95 -2.63
C SER A 39 27.84 -37.63 -3.27
N ASN A 40 26.92 -36.84 -3.89
CA ASN A 40 27.29 -35.64 -4.63
C ASN A 40 26.28 -34.49 -4.53
N CYS A 41 25.15 -34.66 -3.86
CA CYS A 41 24.14 -33.60 -3.71
C CYS A 41 23.76 -33.41 -2.25
N ILE A 42 24.00 -32.19 -1.74
CA ILE A 42 23.66 -31.78 -0.38
C ILE A 42 22.39 -30.92 -0.44
N THR A 43 21.36 -31.29 0.35
CA THR A 43 20.16 -30.49 0.51
C THR A 43 20.18 -29.80 1.87
N LEU A 44 20.09 -28.48 1.86
CA LEU A 44 20.06 -27.61 3.03
C LEU A 44 18.70 -26.98 3.23
N GLU A 45 18.19 -27.00 4.44
CA GLU A 45 16.97 -26.29 4.84
C GLU A 45 17.28 -24.84 5.15
N VAL A 46 16.43 -23.95 4.61
CA VAL A 46 16.51 -22.50 4.78
C VAL A 46 15.21 -21.99 5.41
N ARG A 47 15.26 -20.99 6.24
CA ARG A 47 14.12 -20.52 7.07
C ARG A 47 12.87 -20.10 6.28
N ASN A 48 13.00 -19.57 5.08
CA ASN A 48 11.89 -19.12 4.23
C ASN A 48 12.33 -18.93 2.77
N ASP A 49 11.35 -18.77 1.86
CA ASP A 49 11.57 -18.61 0.42
C ASP A 49 12.42 -17.40 0.03
N PHE A 50 12.31 -16.30 0.78
CA PHE A 50 13.09 -15.09 0.52
C PHE A 50 14.59 -15.32 0.76
N ILE A 51 14.94 -15.90 1.92
CA ILE A 51 16.33 -16.27 2.23
C ILE A 51 16.82 -17.36 1.29
N CYS A 52 15.97 -18.33 0.94
CA CYS A 52 16.28 -19.38 -0.02
C CYS A 52 16.73 -18.80 -1.38
N LYS A 53 16.01 -17.82 -1.90
CA LYS A 53 16.36 -17.15 -3.15
C LYS A 53 17.70 -16.41 -3.06
N ILE A 54 17.96 -15.69 -1.98
CA ILE A 54 19.21 -14.95 -1.80
C ILE A 54 20.40 -15.91 -1.63
N VAL A 55 20.23 -16.96 -0.83
CA VAL A 55 21.31 -17.95 -0.61
C VAL A 55 21.59 -18.71 -1.89
N SER A 56 20.56 -19.11 -2.64
CA SER A 56 20.71 -19.76 -3.94
C SER A 56 21.43 -18.87 -4.96
N ASP A 57 21.05 -17.58 -5.07
CA ASP A 57 21.61 -16.70 -6.09
C ASP A 57 23.04 -16.22 -5.77
N ARG A 58 23.38 -16.03 -4.49
CA ARG A 58 24.61 -15.35 -4.11
C ARG A 58 25.63 -16.22 -3.38
N TYR A 59 25.19 -17.22 -2.63
CA TYR A 59 26.06 -17.97 -1.72
C TYR A 59 26.25 -19.46 -2.09
N THR A 60 25.58 -19.95 -3.15
CA THR A 60 25.76 -21.32 -3.63
C THR A 60 27.22 -21.61 -4.00
N GLY A 61 27.91 -20.67 -4.63
CA GLY A 61 29.34 -20.81 -4.98
C GLY A 61 30.21 -20.99 -3.75
N LEU A 62 30.04 -20.10 -2.76
CA LEU A 62 30.79 -20.15 -1.50
C LEU A 62 30.52 -21.43 -0.70
N LEU A 63 29.25 -21.87 -0.65
CA LEU A 63 28.89 -23.12 0.03
C LEU A 63 29.48 -24.36 -0.69
N ARG A 64 29.53 -24.38 -2.02
CA ARG A 64 30.22 -25.43 -2.76
C ARG A 64 31.72 -25.49 -2.47
N GLU A 65 32.38 -24.32 -2.41
CA GLU A 65 33.81 -24.23 -2.03
C GLU A 65 34.04 -24.71 -0.59
N ALA A 66 33.15 -24.31 0.32
CA ALA A 66 33.24 -24.74 1.73
C ALA A 66 33.10 -26.25 1.88
N PHE A 67 32.06 -26.85 1.23
CA PHE A 67 31.89 -28.30 1.25
C PHE A 67 33.04 -29.04 0.54
N LYS A 68 33.56 -28.51 -0.56
CA LYS A 68 34.73 -29.06 -1.23
C LYS A 68 35.97 -29.05 -0.36
N ALA A 69 36.20 -27.98 0.42
CA ALA A 69 37.33 -27.89 1.38
C ALA A 69 37.19 -28.91 2.51
N VAL A 70 35.96 -29.21 2.98
CA VAL A 70 35.69 -30.14 4.07
C VAL A 70 35.68 -31.61 3.59
N LEU A 71 35.05 -31.89 2.45
CA LEU A 71 34.82 -33.25 1.95
C LEU A 71 35.91 -33.76 0.98
N GLY A 72 36.68 -32.83 0.36
CA GLY A 72 37.73 -33.17 -0.59
C GLY A 72 37.23 -33.46 -2.03
N PHE A 73 35.93 -33.32 -2.32
CA PHE A 73 35.35 -33.50 -3.63
C PHE A 73 34.23 -32.50 -3.91
N ASP A 74 33.86 -32.31 -5.20
CA ASP A 74 32.82 -31.36 -5.58
C ASP A 74 31.43 -31.91 -5.27
N VAL A 75 30.58 -31.06 -4.67
CA VAL A 75 29.19 -31.38 -4.37
C VAL A 75 28.24 -30.32 -4.92
N ASP A 76 27.08 -30.75 -5.32
CA ASP A 76 25.96 -29.86 -5.63
C ASP A 76 25.18 -29.51 -4.37
N VAL A 77 24.83 -28.22 -4.23
CA VAL A 77 24.05 -27.72 -3.09
C VAL A 77 22.67 -27.34 -3.55
N LYS A 78 21.65 -27.94 -2.96
CA LYS A 78 20.25 -27.62 -3.14
C LYS A 78 19.67 -27.04 -1.87
N PHE A 79 18.66 -26.19 -2.00
CA PHE A 79 17.99 -25.57 -0.88
C PHE A 79 16.52 -25.99 -0.83
N THR A 80 16.02 -26.23 0.37
CA THR A 80 14.61 -26.52 0.63
C THR A 80 14.12 -25.64 1.77
N VAL A 81 12.83 -25.38 1.79
CA VAL A 81 12.18 -24.66 2.89
C VAL A 81 11.35 -25.68 3.67
N PRO A 82 11.30 -25.62 5.02
CA PRO A 82 10.56 -26.59 5.80
C PRO A 82 9.08 -26.58 5.40
N HIS A 83 8.60 -27.68 4.85
CA HIS A 83 7.17 -27.96 4.77
C HIS A 83 6.76 -28.58 6.09
N ALA A 84 5.93 -27.89 6.87
CA ALA A 84 5.32 -28.46 8.04
C ALA A 84 4.39 -29.61 7.58
N GLU A 85 4.78 -30.85 7.86
CA GLU A 85 3.88 -32.02 7.75
C GLU A 85 2.87 -31.92 8.90
N GLU A 86 1.63 -31.51 8.60
CA GLU A 86 0.47 -31.71 9.47
C GLU A 86 -0.20 -33.05 9.13
N PRO A 87 -0.72 -33.78 10.14
CA PRO A 87 -1.37 -35.08 9.92
C PRO A 87 -2.66 -34.93 9.12
N GLU A 88 -2.82 -35.79 8.13
CA GLU A 88 -3.98 -35.90 7.24
C GLU A 88 -5.32 -35.95 8.00
N LYS A 89 -6.06 -34.85 7.92
CA LYS A 89 -7.52 -34.84 7.93
C LYS A 89 -7.97 -34.27 6.63
N GLU A 90 -8.80 -35.01 5.89
CA GLU A 90 -9.41 -34.58 4.64
C GLU A 90 -9.98 -33.14 4.77
N LYS A 91 -9.23 -32.16 4.29
CA LYS A 91 -9.69 -30.77 4.13
C LYS A 91 -9.83 -30.49 2.64
N LYS A 92 -11.00 -30.02 2.24
CA LYS A 92 -11.18 -29.36 0.93
C LYS A 92 -10.05 -28.35 0.72
N PRO A 93 -9.48 -28.24 -0.48
CA PRO A 93 -8.38 -27.32 -0.72
C PRO A 93 -8.87 -25.90 -0.50
N LEU A 94 -8.40 -25.28 0.59
CA LEU A 94 -8.41 -23.83 0.76
C LEU A 94 -7.42 -23.25 -0.22
N ASP A 95 -7.87 -22.32 -1.02
CA ASP A 95 -7.02 -21.51 -1.91
C ASP A 95 -6.02 -20.74 -1.02
N GLU A 96 -4.82 -21.29 -0.78
CA GLU A 96 -3.72 -20.63 -0.05
C GLU A 96 -3.24 -19.34 -0.72
N ALA A 97 -3.71 -19.06 -1.94
CA ALA A 97 -3.51 -17.79 -2.63
C ALA A 97 -4.26 -16.60 -1.98
N SER A 98 -5.14 -16.83 -1.00
CA SER A 98 -5.94 -15.78 -0.37
C SER A 98 -5.35 -15.17 0.90
N LEU A 99 -4.27 -15.74 1.47
CA LEU A 99 -3.55 -15.18 2.62
C LEU A 99 -2.15 -14.70 2.18
N PRO A 100 -1.94 -13.42 1.87
CA PRO A 100 -0.61 -12.93 1.53
C PRO A 100 0.33 -13.05 2.73
N SER A 101 1.49 -13.64 2.50
CA SER A 101 2.62 -13.65 3.43
C SER A 101 2.92 -12.22 3.92
N GLY A 102 2.80 -11.98 5.23
CA GLY A 102 2.95 -10.67 5.88
C GLY A 102 1.66 -10.06 6.46
N ARG A 103 0.50 -10.72 6.38
CA ARG A 103 -0.77 -10.23 6.92
C ARG A 103 -1.05 -10.60 8.39
N TYR A 104 -0.19 -11.36 9.04
CA TYR A 104 -0.32 -11.68 10.47
C TYR A 104 -0.35 -10.44 11.36
N ASP A 105 0.12 -9.28 10.85
CA ASP A 105 0.12 -8.02 11.57
C ASP A 105 -1.24 -7.29 11.56
N PHE A 106 -2.17 -7.65 10.67
CA PHE A 106 -3.45 -6.96 10.50
C PHE A 106 -4.57 -7.57 11.34
N THR A 107 -4.34 -7.69 12.65
CA THR A 107 -5.34 -8.12 13.62
C THR A 107 -5.99 -6.92 14.30
N PHE A 108 -7.14 -7.14 14.99
CA PHE A 108 -7.74 -6.12 15.84
C PHE A 108 -6.82 -5.68 16.98
N ASP A 109 -5.98 -6.58 17.52
CA ASP A 109 -5.05 -6.27 18.61
C ASP A 109 -3.92 -5.33 18.15
N ASN A 110 -3.54 -5.39 16.89
CA ASN A 110 -2.50 -4.54 16.30
C ASN A 110 -3.05 -3.22 15.74
N PHE A 111 -4.36 -3.03 15.73
CA PHE A 111 -5.00 -1.80 15.28
C PHE A 111 -5.05 -0.79 16.42
N ILE A 112 -4.38 0.33 16.25
CA ILE A 112 -4.37 1.41 17.26
C ILE A 112 -5.66 2.23 17.15
N ARG A 113 -6.43 2.20 18.22
CA ARG A 113 -7.69 2.94 18.34
C ARG A 113 -7.42 4.37 18.79
N GLY A 114 -8.15 5.30 18.17
CA GLY A 114 -8.18 6.71 18.55
C GLY A 114 -9.54 7.32 18.19
N PRO A 115 -9.80 8.58 18.57
CA PRO A 115 -11.07 9.24 18.30
C PRO A 115 -11.48 9.23 16.83
N SER A 116 -10.50 9.26 15.92
CA SER A 116 -10.69 9.35 14.47
C SER A 116 -11.12 8.02 13.79
N ASN A 117 -11.03 6.88 14.49
CA ASN A 117 -11.30 5.55 13.91
C ASN A 117 -12.10 4.62 14.85
N GLN A 118 -12.43 5.08 16.05
CA GLN A 118 -13.09 4.26 17.09
C GLN A 118 -14.42 3.68 16.62
N PHE A 119 -15.22 4.47 15.89
CA PHE A 119 -16.52 4.02 15.39
C PHE A 119 -16.37 2.93 14.33
N ALA A 120 -15.47 3.13 13.36
CA ALA A 120 -15.19 2.12 12.32
C ALA A 120 -14.61 0.83 12.92
N PHE A 121 -13.73 0.96 13.93
CA PHE A 121 -13.19 -0.19 14.65
C PHE A 121 -14.29 -0.97 15.39
N ALA A 122 -15.17 -0.30 16.13
CA ALA A 122 -16.26 -0.95 16.85
C ALA A 122 -17.26 -1.64 15.90
N ALA A 123 -17.58 -1.00 14.77
CA ALA A 123 -18.42 -1.58 13.73
C ALA A 123 -17.78 -2.84 13.12
N ALA A 124 -16.48 -2.79 12.83
CA ALA A 124 -15.72 -3.93 12.31
C ALA A 124 -15.69 -5.11 13.30
N GLN A 125 -15.48 -4.84 14.61
CA GLN A 125 -15.53 -5.86 15.64
C GLN A 125 -16.93 -6.47 15.78
N ALA A 126 -17.98 -5.66 15.73
CA ALA A 126 -19.35 -6.16 15.81
C ALA A 126 -19.71 -7.07 14.64
N VAL A 127 -19.28 -6.72 13.41
CA VAL A 127 -19.45 -7.57 12.23
C VAL A 127 -18.64 -8.87 12.35
N ALA A 128 -17.41 -8.79 12.86
CA ALA A 128 -16.57 -9.97 13.04
C ALA A 128 -17.12 -10.95 14.11
N ALA A 129 -17.72 -10.42 15.17
CA ALA A 129 -18.33 -11.21 16.23
C ALA A 129 -19.65 -11.86 15.81
N ASN A 130 -20.44 -11.20 14.97
CA ASN A 130 -21.74 -11.70 14.50
C ASN A 130 -21.96 -11.34 13.03
N PRO A 131 -21.35 -12.10 12.10
CA PRO A 131 -21.54 -11.88 10.67
C PRO A 131 -23.03 -12.03 10.29
N SER A 132 -23.49 -11.23 9.35
CA SER A 132 -24.89 -11.17 8.89
C SER A 132 -25.88 -10.62 9.94
N GLY A 133 -25.38 -10.03 11.01
CA GLY A 133 -26.18 -9.36 12.03
C GLY A 133 -26.73 -8.00 11.57
N ALA A 134 -26.73 -7.02 12.48
CA ALA A 134 -27.39 -5.72 12.28
C ALA A 134 -26.72 -4.80 11.22
N TYR A 135 -25.45 -5.04 10.84
CA TYR A 135 -24.64 -4.16 10.01
C TYR A 135 -24.28 -4.80 8.67
N ASN A 136 -25.25 -4.90 7.76
CA ASN A 136 -25.06 -5.49 6.44
C ASN A 136 -25.71 -4.63 5.33
N PRO A 137 -24.93 -4.02 4.41
CA PRO A 137 -23.47 -4.01 4.39
C PRO A 137 -22.85 -3.15 5.48
N LEU A 138 -21.57 -3.42 5.81
CA LEU A 138 -20.71 -2.45 6.49
C LEU A 138 -19.88 -1.72 5.44
N PHE A 139 -20.02 -0.39 5.36
CA PHE A 139 -19.29 0.46 4.43
C PHE A 139 -18.28 1.34 5.18
N ILE A 140 -16.97 1.03 5.05
CA ILE A 140 -15.89 1.77 5.70
C ILE A 140 -15.24 2.70 4.68
N TYR A 141 -15.20 4.00 4.97
CA TYR A 141 -14.57 4.95 4.06
C TYR A 141 -13.63 5.92 4.76
N GLY A 142 -12.77 6.54 3.98
CA GLY A 142 -11.82 7.56 4.42
C GLY A 142 -10.58 7.59 3.54
N PRO A 143 -9.76 8.65 3.60
CA PRO A 143 -8.57 8.82 2.78
C PRO A 143 -7.67 7.59 2.71
N SER A 144 -6.86 7.48 1.65
CA SER A 144 -5.95 6.35 1.49
C SER A 144 -4.92 6.31 2.62
N GLY A 145 -4.57 5.07 3.05
CA GLY A 145 -3.51 4.85 4.05
C GLY A 145 -3.93 5.06 5.50
N LEU A 146 -5.23 5.09 5.84
CA LEU A 146 -5.75 5.25 7.20
C LEU A 146 -6.13 3.94 7.91
N GLY A 147 -5.87 2.78 7.31
CA GLY A 147 -6.09 1.48 7.96
C GLY A 147 -7.37 0.74 7.57
N LYS A 148 -8.09 1.14 6.49
CA LYS A 148 -9.27 0.42 5.98
C LYS A 148 -8.97 -1.05 5.67
N THR A 149 -7.93 -1.29 4.87
CA THR A 149 -7.45 -2.63 4.53
C THR A 149 -7.07 -3.44 5.78
N HIS A 150 -6.51 -2.79 6.82
CA HIS A 150 -6.24 -3.43 8.10
C HIS A 150 -7.53 -3.93 8.75
N LEU A 151 -8.58 -3.12 8.83
CA LEU A 151 -9.86 -3.52 9.40
C LEU A 151 -10.52 -4.66 8.61
N LEU A 152 -10.46 -4.64 7.26
CA LEU A 152 -10.99 -5.73 6.46
C LEU A 152 -10.26 -7.07 6.75
N ASN A 153 -8.93 -7.03 6.84
CA ASN A 153 -8.16 -8.22 7.19
C ASN A 153 -8.41 -8.67 8.64
N ALA A 154 -8.54 -7.73 9.58
CA ALA A 154 -8.88 -8.07 10.97
C ALA A 154 -10.24 -8.76 11.07
N ILE A 155 -11.25 -8.28 10.32
CA ILE A 155 -12.56 -8.93 10.20
C ILE A 155 -12.39 -10.35 9.63
N GLN A 156 -11.64 -10.52 8.55
CA GLN A 156 -11.39 -11.82 7.93
C GLN A 156 -10.78 -12.82 8.92
N ILE A 157 -9.72 -12.41 9.61
CA ILE A 157 -8.99 -13.25 10.58
C ILE A 157 -9.89 -13.64 11.73
N GLU A 158 -10.64 -12.70 12.31
CA GLU A 158 -11.49 -12.95 13.46
C GLU A 158 -12.71 -13.85 13.09
N ILE A 159 -13.34 -13.61 11.93
CA ILE A 159 -14.42 -14.49 11.46
C ILE A 159 -13.88 -15.90 11.18
N HIS A 160 -12.74 -16.02 10.52
CA HIS A 160 -12.15 -17.34 10.26
C HIS A 160 -11.83 -18.12 11.55
N LYS A 161 -11.37 -17.42 12.58
CA LYS A 161 -11.11 -17.99 13.90
C LYS A 161 -12.39 -18.50 14.59
N ASN A 162 -13.47 -17.69 14.52
CA ASN A 162 -14.74 -17.97 15.19
C ASN A 162 -15.64 -18.92 14.38
N HIS A 163 -15.53 -18.89 13.05
CA HIS A 163 -16.33 -19.66 12.08
C HIS A 163 -15.43 -20.28 11.00
N PRO A 164 -14.68 -21.35 11.32
CA PRO A 164 -13.72 -21.95 10.38
C PRO A 164 -14.34 -22.50 9.09
N ASP A 165 -15.63 -22.82 9.12
CA ASP A 165 -16.37 -23.39 7.98
C ASP A 165 -16.92 -22.31 7.02
N PHE A 166 -16.80 -21.03 7.37
CA PHE A 166 -17.29 -19.95 6.51
C PHE A 166 -16.39 -19.75 5.29
N ASN A 167 -17.04 -19.67 4.13
CA ASN A 167 -16.38 -19.28 2.89
C ASN A 167 -16.21 -17.75 2.87
N ILE A 168 -15.02 -17.26 3.21
CA ILE A 168 -14.71 -15.84 3.28
C ILE A 168 -13.95 -15.43 2.02
N VAL A 169 -14.54 -14.58 1.20
CA VAL A 169 -13.91 -14.04 0.00
C VAL A 169 -13.44 -12.61 0.25
N TYR A 170 -12.12 -12.42 0.30
CA TYR A 170 -11.51 -11.10 0.28
C TYR A 170 -11.00 -10.79 -1.14
N VAL A 171 -11.36 -9.63 -1.67
CA VAL A 171 -10.94 -9.23 -2.99
C VAL A 171 -10.71 -7.72 -3.07
N ASP A 172 -9.66 -7.31 -3.77
CA ASP A 172 -9.51 -5.95 -4.27
C ASP A 172 -10.42 -5.74 -5.48
N CYS A 173 -11.05 -4.57 -5.58
CA CYS A 173 -11.99 -4.24 -6.65
C CYS A 173 -11.36 -4.30 -8.06
N GLU A 174 -10.07 -4.01 -8.18
CA GLU A 174 -9.36 -4.14 -9.45
C GLU A 174 -9.21 -5.62 -9.84
N LYS A 175 -8.86 -6.48 -8.87
CA LYS A 175 -8.80 -7.94 -9.08
C LYS A 175 -10.17 -8.51 -9.46
N PHE A 176 -11.24 -8.09 -8.78
CA PHE A 176 -12.62 -8.47 -9.15
C PHE A 176 -12.94 -8.09 -10.60
N THR A 177 -12.58 -6.87 -11.00
CA THR A 177 -12.77 -6.39 -12.38
C THR A 177 -11.99 -7.24 -13.39
N ASN A 178 -10.75 -7.56 -13.10
CA ASN A 178 -9.89 -8.34 -14.01
C ASN A 178 -10.37 -9.79 -14.12
N GLU A 179 -10.85 -10.37 -13.03
CA GLU A 179 -11.41 -11.73 -13.00
C GLU A 179 -12.69 -11.82 -13.84
N ILE A 180 -13.63 -10.87 -13.74
CA ILE A 180 -14.85 -10.92 -14.56
C ILE A 180 -14.53 -10.71 -16.05
N ILE A 181 -13.61 -9.80 -16.39
CA ILE A 181 -13.19 -9.60 -17.78
C ILE A 181 -12.56 -10.88 -18.35
N SER A 182 -11.74 -11.56 -17.58
CA SER A 182 -11.13 -12.84 -17.95
C SER A 182 -12.19 -13.93 -18.11
N ALA A 183 -13.11 -14.04 -17.15
CA ALA A 183 -14.18 -15.04 -17.17
C ALA A 183 -15.11 -14.90 -18.38
N VAL A 184 -15.40 -13.65 -18.82
CA VAL A 184 -16.15 -13.40 -20.04
C VAL A 184 -15.38 -13.87 -21.27
N LYS A 185 -14.06 -13.58 -21.35
CA LYS A 185 -13.21 -13.98 -22.49
C LYS A 185 -13.04 -15.49 -22.60
N THR A 186 -13.00 -16.19 -21.47
CA THR A 186 -12.76 -17.65 -21.40
C THR A 186 -14.06 -18.46 -21.27
N ALA A 187 -15.23 -17.83 -21.33
CA ALA A 187 -16.54 -18.43 -21.12
C ALA A 187 -16.69 -19.19 -19.76
N THR A 188 -16.01 -18.69 -18.70
CA THR A 188 -16.04 -19.25 -17.34
C THR A 188 -16.80 -18.38 -16.34
N THR A 189 -17.76 -17.60 -16.81
CA THR A 189 -18.56 -16.69 -15.98
C THR A 189 -19.31 -17.41 -14.85
N GLU A 190 -19.70 -18.65 -15.06
CA GLU A 190 -20.38 -19.42 -14.00
C GLU A 190 -19.46 -19.74 -12.82
N GLN A 191 -18.20 -20.09 -13.07
CA GLN A 191 -17.20 -20.30 -12.02
C GLN A 191 -16.92 -19.00 -11.25
N PHE A 192 -16.85 -17.85 -11.95
CA PHE A 192 -16.73 -16.54 -11.33
C PHE A 192 -17.93 -16.26 -10.40
N ARG A 193 -19.16 -16.49 -10.90
CA ARG A 193 -20.37 -16.31 -10.11
C ARG A 193 -20.43 -17.21 -8.90
N GLN A 194 -20.08 -18.48 -9.06
CA GLN A 194 -20.01 -19.43 -7.98
C GLN A 194 -19.05 -18.96 -6.89
N LYS A 195 -17.85 -18.56 -7.24
CA LYS A 195 -16.84 -18.03 -6.30
C LYS A 195 -17.37 -16.89 -5.43
N TYR A 196 -18.01 -15.89 -6.07
CA TYR A 196 -18.42 -14.68 -5.37
C TYR A 196 -19.82 -14.72 -4.77
N ARG A 197 -20.76 -15.45 -5.39
CA ARG A 197 -22.16 -15.49 -4.93
C ARG A 197 -22.45 -16.59 -3.91
N GLU A 198 -21.53 -17.56 -3.73
CA GLU A 198 -21.62 -18.60 -2.70
C GLU A 198 -20.78 -18.26 -1.45
N ALA A 199 -20.18 -17.10 -1.38
CA ALA A 199 -19.46 -16.65 -0.21
C ALA A 199 -20.39 -16.45 1.00
N ASP A 200 -19.95 -16.84 2.20
CA ASP A 200 -20.63 -16.49 3.45
C ASP A 200 -20.31 -15.06 3.89
N VAL A 201 -19.10 -14.60 3.55
CA VAL A 201 -18.63 -13.24 3.80
C VAL A 201 -17.90 -12.72 2.58
N LEU A 202 -18.33 -11.58 2.05
CA LEU A 202 -17.62 -10.84 0.99
C LEU A 202 -16.98 -9.58 1.56
N LEU A 203 -15.66 -9.52 1.49
CA LEU A 203 -14.86 -8.35 1.85
C LEU A 203 -14.28 -7.76 0.57
N ILE A 204 -14.66 -6.54 0.22
CA ILE A 204 -14.16 -5.88 -0.97
C ILE A 204 -13.46 -4.58 -0.62
N ASP A 205 -12.21 -4.45 -1.07
CA ASP A 205 -11.40 -3.26 -0.85
C ASP A 205 -11.39 -2.36 -2.08
N ASP A 206 -11.20 -1.07 -1.84
CA ASP A 206 -11.05 -0.04 -2.88
C ASP A 206 -12.17 -0.02 -3.92
N ILE A 207 -13.43 -0.07 -3.47
CA ILE A 207 -14.65 -0.14 -4.32
C ILE A 207 -14.77 1.02 -5.30
N GLN A 208 -14.10 2.16 -5.08
CA GLN A 208 -14.08 3.30 -5.99
C GLN A 208 -13.55 2.94 -7.38
N PHE A 209 -12.81 1.87 -7.54
CA PHE A 209 -12.33 1.38 -8.83
C PHE A 209 -13.41 0.73 -9.71
N LEU A 210 -14.65 0.57 -9.22
CA LEU A 210 -15.81 0.26 -10.05
C LEU A 210 -16.26 1.47 -10.92
N ALA A 211 -15.88 2.68 -10.54
CA ALA A 211 -16.32 3.89 -11.22
C ALA A 211 -16.05 3.84 -12.73
N GLY A 212 -17.09 4.13 -13.55
CA GLY A 212 -16.97 4.15 -15.01
C GLY A 212 -16.90 2.78 -15.70
N LYS A 213 -17.07 1.67 -14.98
CA LYS A 213 -17.03 0.30 -15.54
C LYS A 213 -18.40 -0.35 -15.50
N GLU A 214 -19.32 0.08 -16.37
CA GLU A 214 -20.74 -0.28 -16.37
C GLU A 214 -21.00 -1.80 -16.25
N SER A 215 -20.38 -2.62 -17.10
CA SER A 215 -20.58 -4.08 -17.07
C SER A 215 -20.06 -4.74 -15.77
N THR A 216 -19.01 -4.19 -15.17
CA THR A 216 -18.50 -4.67 -13.87
C THR A 216 -19.42 -4.23 -12.74
N GLN A 217 -19.98 -3.01 -12.81
CA GLN A 217 -20.97 -2.53 -11.85
C GLN A 217 -22.24 -3.37 -11.89
N GLU A 218 -22.69 -3.77 -13.07
CA GLU A 218 -23.85 -4.66 -13.23
C GLU A 218 -23.62 -6.03 -12.58
N GLU A 219 -22.50 -6.69 -12.87
CA GLU A 219 -22.18 -8.00 -12.26
C GLU A 219 -21.99 -7.89 -10.74
N PHE A 220 -21.37 -6.81 -10.26
CA PHE A 220 -21.26 -6.54 -8.84
C PHE A 220 -22.62 -6.31 -8.18
N PHE A 221 -23.51 -5.58 -8.82
CA PHE A 221 -24.88 -5.37 -8.34
C PHE A 221 -25.64 -6.69 -8.16
N HIS A 222 -25.53 -7.60 -9.11
CA HIS A 222 -26.14 -8.91 -8.99
C HIS A 222 -25.51 -9.77 -7.88
N THR A 223 -24.18 -9.72 -7.75
CA THR A 223 -23.46 -10.42 -6.69
C THR A 223 -23.88 -9.88 -5.31
N PHE A 224 -23.90 -8.55 -5.15
CA PHE A 224 -24.37 -7.90 -3.93
C PHE A 224 -25.79 -8.35 -3.54
N ASN A 225 -26.72 -8.26 -4.47
CA ASN A 225 -28.13 -8.65 -4.19
C ASN A 225 -28.26 -10.13 -3.83
N THR A 226 -27.54 -11.03 -4.51
CA THR A 226 -27.57 -12.45 -4.21
C THR A 226 -27.11 -12.70 -2.79
N LEU A 227 -25.98 -12.13 -2.38
CA LEU A 227 -25.44 -12.29 -1.04
C LEU A 227 -26.33 -11.64 0.02
N HIS A 228 -26.74 -10.40 -0.19
CA HIS A 228 -27.56 -9.67 0.78
C HIS A 228 -28.90 -10.36 1.01
N ASN A 229 -29.60 -10.82 -0.05
CA ASN A 229 -30.87 -11.52 0.05
C ASN A 229 -30.72 -12.90 0.71
N ALA A 230 -29.56 -13.54 0.59
CA ALA A 230 -29.25 -14.79 1.27
C ALA A 230 -28.78 -14.57 2.74
N GLY A 231 -28.80 -13.33 3.23
CA GLY A 231 -28.33 -12.99 4.58
C GLY A 231 -26.83 -13.17 4.78
N LYS A 232 -26.02 -13.09 3.71
CA LYS A 232 -24.57 -13.20 3.78
C LYS A 232 -23.94 -11.83 4.07
N GLN A 233 -22.83 -11.81 4.83
CA GLN A 233 -22.17 -10.56 5.22
C GLN A 233 -21.43 -9.93 4.06
N ILE A 234 -21.60 -8.62 3.90
CA ILE A 234 -20.85 -7.80 2.94
C ILE A 234 -20.14 -6.68 3.71
N VAL A 235 -18.84 -6.52 3.46
CA VAL A 235 -18.04 -5.40 3.97
C VAL A 235 -17.34 -4.73 2.81
N ILE A 236 -17.44 -3.43 2.72
CA ILE A 236 -16.94 -2.63 1.60
C ILE A 236 -16.01 -1.55 2.15
N ALA A 237 -14.82 -1.39 1.55
CA ALA A 237 -13.96 -0.25 1.84
C ALA A 237 -13.83 0.68 0.63
N SER A 238 -13.72 1.98 0.90
CA SER A 238 -13.60 3.04 -0.11
C SER A 238 -12.67 4.16 0.36
N ASP A 239 -12.04 4.88 -0.58
CA ASP A 239 -11.27 6.08 -0.27
C ASP A 239 -12.14 7.30 0.04
N ARG A 240 -13.45 7.23 -0.27
CA ARG A 240 -14.44 8.31 -0.12
C ARG A 240 -15.85 7.76 0.11
N PRO A 241 -16.80 8.58 0.60
CA PRO A 241 -18.19 8.15 0.77
C PRO A 241 -18.83 7.77 -0.58
N ALA A 242 -19.78 6.84 -0.57
CA ALA A 242 -20.42 6.31 -1.77
C ALA A 242 -21.00 7.40 -2.69
N LYS A 243 -21.58 8.47 -2.10
CA LYS A 243 -22.13 9.62 -2.83
C LYS A 243 -21.08 10.43 -3.61
N GLU A 244 -19.83 10.36 -3.26
CA GLU A 244 -18.72 11.08 -3.90
C GLU A 244 -17.99 10.26 -4.96
N ILE A 245 -18.33 8.97 -5.11
CA ILE A 245 -17.80 8.13 -6.17
C ILE A 245 -18.47 8.53 -7.49
N LYS A 246 -17.74 9.30 -8.31
CA LYS A 246 -18.24 9.73 -9.63
C LYS A 246 -18.45 8.51 -10.52
N SER A 247 -19.49 8.55 -11.38
CA SER A 247 -19.84 7.46 -12.32
C SER A 247 -20.15 6.11 -11.65
N LEU A 248 -20.51 6.12 -10.34
CA LEU A 248 -21.13 4.97 -9.69
C LEU A 248 -22.65 5.03 -9.93
N GLU A 249 -23.22 3.90 -10.35
CA GLU A 249 -24.66 3.79 -10.58
C GLU A 249 -25.46 4.04 -9.28
N GLU A 250 -26.58 4.75 -9.40
CA GLU A 250 -27.47 5.11 -8.28
C GLU A 250 -27.93 3.90 -7.47
N ARG A 251 -28.22 2.78 -8.17
CA ARG A 251 -28.65 1.54 -7.52
C ARG A 251 -27.55 0.94 -6.62
N LEU A 252 -26.27 1.02 -6.99
CA LEU A 252 -25.15 0.58 -6.14
C LEU A 252 -24.93 1.55 -4.97
N ARG A 253 -24.99 2.86 -5.24
CA ARG A 253 -24.86 3.88 -4.20
C ARG A 253 -25.88 3.66 -3.09
N THR A 254 -27.14 3.49 -3.43
CA THR A 254 -28.23 3.20 -2.49
C THR A 254 -27.96 1.92 -1.69
N ARG A 255 -27.40 0.88 -2.32
CA ARG A 255 -27.06 -0.38 -1.64
C ARG A 255 -25.94 -0.20 -0.64
N PHE A 256 -24.92 0.58 -0.96
CA PHE A 256 -23.78 0.84 -0.05
C PHE A 256 -24.20 1.64 1.17
N GLU A 257 -25.17 2.53 1.03
CA GLU A 257 -25.72 3.35 2.12
C GLU A 257 -26.82 2.62 2.94
N TRP A 258 -27.29 1.45 2.50
CA TRP A 258 -28.40 0.74 3.14
C TRP A 258 -28.06 0.19 4.55
N GLY A 259 -26.80 -0.20 4.77
CA GLY A 259 -26.32 -0.72 6.05
C GLY A 259 -25.70 0.34 6.95
N LEU A 260 -24.60 -0.04 7.61
CA LEU A 260 -23.84 0.88 8.45
C LEU A 260 -22.69 1.50 7.67
N THR A 261 -22.63 2.83 7.70
CA THR A 261 -21.52 3.58 7.10
C THR A 261 -20.61 4.11 8.21
N ALA A 262 -19.31 3.82 8.13
CA ALA A 262 -18.32 4.22 9.12
C ALA A 262 -17.14 4.94 8.45
N ASP A 263 -16.83 6.14 8.92
CA ASP A 263 -15.70 6.91 8.41
C ASP A 263 -14.43 6.70 9.24
N ILE A 264 -13.29 6.87 8.59
CA ILE A 264 -11.98 6.92 9.23
C ILE A 264 -11.33 8.24 8.83
N GLN A 265 -11.00 9.04 9.84
CA GLN A 265 -10.32 10.33 9.68
C GLN A 265 -8.82 10.22 10.00
N PRO A 266 -7.99 11.19 9.57
CA PRO A 266 -6.60 11.25 9.97
C PRO A 266 -6.44 11.20 11.50
N PRO A 267 -5.50 10.40 12.02
CA PRO A 267 -5.30 10.24 13.46
C PRO A 267 -4.73 11.52 14.10
N ASP A 268 -5.11 11.75 15.36
CA ASP A 268 -4.48 12.78 16.20
C ASP A 268 -3.02 12.44 16.52
N PHE A 269 -2.33 13.36 17.19
CA PHE A 269 -0.91 13.22 17.48
C PHE A 269 -0.64 11.99 18.35
N GLU A 270 -1.39 11.79 19.41
CA GLU A 270 -1.23 10.70 20.36
C GLU A 270 -1.43 9.34 19.68
N THR A 271 -2.45 9.24 18.84
CA THR A 271 -2.73 8.04 18.05
C THR A 271 -1.58 7.76 17.07
N ARG A 272 -1.02 8.81 16.42
CA ARG A 272 0.13 8.62 15.52
C ARG A 272 1.37 8.12 16.26
N VAL A 273 1.68 8.67 17.43
CA VAL A 273 2.79 8.21 18.28
C VAL A 273 2.60 6.74 18.66
N ALA A 274 1.37 6.38 19.08
CA ALA A 274 1.05 4.99 19.43
C ALA A 274 1.19 4.04 18.24
N ILE A 275 0.79 4.46 17.02
CA ILE A 275 0.97 3.67 15.79
C ILE A 275 2.46 3.47 15.50
N VAL A 276 3.28 4.52 15.59
CA VAL A 276 4.73 4.44 15.34
C VAL A 276 5.39 3.47 16.32
N LYS A 277 5.09 3.60 17.62
CA LYS A 277 5.61 2.70 18.67
C LYS A 277 5.18 1.26 18.42
N ARG A 278 3.88 1.01 18.14
CA ARG A 278 3.39 -0.35 17.88
C ARG A 278 4.07 -0.97 16.67
N LYS A 279 4.30 -0.20 15.60
CA LYS A 279 5.01 -0.71 14.41
C LYS A 279 6.49 -0.99 14.68
N ALA A 280 7.14 -0.21 15.55
CA ALA A 280 8.50 -0.48 16.00
C ALA A 280 8.58 -1.77 16.83
N GLU A 281 7.64 -1.97 17.79
CA GLU A 281 7.52 -3.19 18.58
C GLU A 281 7.38 -4.44 17.70
N LEU A 282 6.48 -4.41 16.69
CA LEU A 282 6.27 -5.52 15.76
C LEU A 282 7.53 -5.87 14.93
N LEU A 283 8.43 -4.90 14.75
CA LEU A 283 9.71 -5.09 14.08
C LEU A 283 10.87 -5.40 15.04
N ASN A 284 10.61 -5.51 16.36
CA ASN A 284 11.61 -5.62 17.41
C ASN A 284 12.67 -4.49 17.34
N LEU A 285 12.24 -3.30 16.94
CA LEU A 285 13.08 -2.09 16.88
C LEU A 285 12.92 -1.30 18.16
N ASP A 286 14.01 -1.12 18.90
CA ASP A 286 14.06 -0.21 20.05
C ASP A 286 14.02 1.24 19.53
N LEU A 287 12.87 1.89 19.68
CA LEU A 287 12.60 3.22 19.15
C LEU A 287 12.43 4.21 20.31
N PRO A 288 13.37 5.18 20.45
CA PRO A 288 13.25 6.23 21.46
C PRO A 288 11.97 7.06 21.33
N ASP A 289 11.43 7.53 22.44
CA ASP A 289 10.18 8.30 22.48
C ASP A 289 10.27 9.59 21.68
N ASP A 290 11.37 10.30 21.76
CA ASP A 290 11.62 11.53 21.00
C ASP A 290 11.64 11.31 19.49
N VAL A 291 12.12 10.15 19.03
CA VAL A 291 12.09 9.73 17.61
C VAL A 291 10.66 9.41 17.18
N ALA A 292 9.88 8.70 18.01
CA ALA A 292 8.48 8.41 17.71
C ALA A 292 7.64 9.70 17.60
N GLU A 293 7.83 10.64 18.54
CA GLU A 293 7.18 11.93 18.51
C GLU A 293 7.61 12.78 17.30
N TYR A 294 8.91 12.74 16.96
CA TYR A 294 9.42 13.45 15.79
C TYR A 294 8.75 12.96 14.51
N ILE A 295 8.64 11.64 14.30
CA ILE A 295 7.94 11.04 13.15
C ILE A 295 6.47 11.49 13.14
N ALA A 296 5.77 11.36 14.27
CA ALA A 296 4.36 11.71 14.40
C ALA A 296 4.07 13.20 14.16
N ASN A 297 5.00 14.09 14.50
CA ASN A 297 4.87 15.53 14.25
C ASN A 297 5.01 15.89 12.77
N HIS A 298 5.85 15.17 12.03
CA HIS A 298 6.16 15.50 10.63
C HIS A 298 5.25 14.76 9.65
N LEU A 299 4.82 13.53 9.93
CA LEU A 299 3.97 12.72 9.08
C LEU A 299 2.53 12.68 9.63
N LYS A 300 1.68 13.61 9.17
CA LYS A 300 0.37 13.88 9.79
C LYS A 300 -0.82 13.20 9.11
N GLN A 301 -0.72 12.86 7.83
CA GLN A 301 -1.89 12.56 7.01
C GLN A 301 -2.06 11.09 6.67
N ASN A 302 -1.00 10.29 6.70
CA ASN A 302 -1.01 8.94 6.13
C ASN A 302 -0.25 7.96 7.03
N ILE A 303 -0.96 6.94 7.52
CA ILE A 303 -0.36 5.89 8.38
C ILE A 303 0.67 5.08 7.60
N ARG A 304 0.50 4.88 6.28
CA ARG A 304 1.51 4.19 5.46
C ARG A 304 2.86 4.92 5.48
N GLN A 305 2.85 6.26 5.57
CA GLN A 305 4.09 7.04 5.70
C GLN A 305 4.75 6.81 7.07
N LEU A 306 3.97 6.73 8.15
CA LEU A 306 4.48 6.39 9.48
C LEU A 306 5.13 5.01 9.47
N GLU A 307 4.44 4.00 8.91
CA GLU A 307 4.97 2.64 8.76
C GLU A 307 6.24 2.60 7.88
N GLY A 308 6.24 3.36 6.78
CA GLY A 308 7.40 3.49 5.90
C GLY A 308 8.62 4.06 6.61
N ALA A 309 8.43 5.09 7.44
CA ALA A 309 9.49 5.68 8.25
C ALA A 309 10.09 4.67 9.24
N VAL A 310 9.23 3.94 9.97
CA VAL A 310 9.69 2.90 10.92
C VAL A 310 10.43 1.78 10.20
N LYS A 311 9.90 1.29 9.07
CA LYS A 311 10.58 0.26 8.25
C LYS A 311 11.95 0.73 7.75
N LYS A 312 12.06 2.00 7.35
CA LYS A 312 13.33 2.57 6.88
C LYS A 312 14.35 2.70 8.01
N LEU A 313 13.91 3.08 9.22
CA LEU A 313 14.76 3.10 10.41
C LEU A 313 15.20 1.69 10.80
N ASN A 314 14.31 0.71 10.75
CA ASN A 314 14.66 -0.68 11.00
C ASN A 314 15.68 -1.20 9.97
N ALA A 315 15.57 -0.79 8.71
CA ALA A 315 16.56 -1.13 7.68
C ALA A 315 17.95 -0.52 7.99
N TYR A 316 18.04 0.74 8.41
CA TYR A 316 19.29 1.34 8.85
C TYR A 316 19.91 0.59 10.06
N TYR A 317 19.08 0.23 11.03
CA TYR A 317 19.52 -0.53 12.19
C TYR A 317 20.03 -1.92 11.79
N MET A 318 19.28 -2.66 10.98
CA MET A 318 19.63 -4.04 10.59
C MET A 318 20.79 -4.13 9.59
N LEU A 319 20.91 -3.18 8.66
CA LEU A 319 21.91 -3.25 7.58
C LEU A 319 23.21 -2.50 7.91
N GLU A 320 23.10 -1.40 8.66
CA GLU A 320 24.23 -0.50 8.92
C GLU A 320 24.59 -0.45 10.41
N GLY A 321 23.81 -1.09 11.30
CA GLY A 321 24.02 -1.07 12.74
C GLY A 321 23.75 0.30 13.37
N ILE A 322 23.05 1.20 12.67
CA ILE A 322 22.82 2.56 13.13
C ILE A 322 21.54 2.59 13.97
N ALA A 323 21.66 2.90 15.26
CA ALA A 323 20.52 3.02 16.17
C ALA A 323 19.60 4.19 15.76
N PRO A 324 18.25 4.06 15.93
CA PRO A 324 17.31 5.14 15.67
C PRO A 324 17.63 6.38 16.50
N CYS A 325 17.78 7.51 15.81
CA CYS A 325 17.94 8.83 16.43
C CYS A 325 17.34 9.91 15.52
N ILE A 326 17.11 11.12 16.02
CA ILE A 326 16.50 12.22 15.26
C ILE A 326 17.28 12.50 13.97
N GLY A 327 18.61 12.47 13.98
CA GLY A 327 19.44 12.73 12.79
C GLY A 327 19.20 11.71 11.67
N VAL A 328 19.17 10.42 11.99
CA VAL A 328 18.87 9.34 11.04
C VAL A 328 17.40 9.43 10.57
N THR A 329 16.50 9.73 11.51
CA THR A 329 15.07 9.87 11.21
C THR A 329 14.80 11.01 10.23
N THR A 330 15.45 12.16 10.41
CA THR A 330 15.33 13.28 9.48
C THR A 330 15.72 12.88 8.06
N THR A 331 16.81 12.11 7.93
CA THR A 331 17.24 11.56 6.62
C THR A 331 16.24 10.54 6.09
N ALA A 332 15.75 9.65 6.96
CA ALA A 332 14.82 8.60 6.58
C ALA A 332 13.47 9.13 6.05
N ILE A 333 12.95 10.22 6.62
CA ILE A 333 11.65 10.78 6.23
C ILE A 333 11.74 11.92 5.21
N LYS A 334 12.96 12.38 4.86
CA LYS A 334 13.20 13.53 3.97
C LYS A 334 12.45 13.41 2.64
N ASP A 335 12.52 12.25 2.01
CA ASP A 335 11.84 11.99 0.73
C ASP A 335 10.32 11.98 0.88
N THR A 336 9.82 11.52 2.04
CA THR A 336 8.38 11.49 2.36
C THR A 336 7.83 12.88 2.69
N LEU A 337 8.66 13.77 3.25
CA LEU A 337 8.29 15.17 3.51
C LEU A 337 8.25 16.02 2.22
N ASN A 338 8.87 15.54 1.15
CA ASN A 338 8.83 16.18 -0.17
C ASN A 338 7.57 15.82 -0.98
N ASP A 339 6.59 15.09 -0.39
CA ASP A 339 5.29 14.90 -1.03
C ASP A 339 4.63 16.26 -1.29
N PRO A 340 4.12 16.49 -2.51
CA PRO A 340 3.54 17.78 -2.85
C PRO A 340 2.38 18.13 -1.93
N PRO A 341 2.26 19.40 -1.50
CA PRO A 341 1.15 19.86 -0.66
C PRO A 341 -0.20 19.66 -1.39
N PRO A 342 -1.31 19.57 -0.63
CA PRO A 342 -2.64 19.39 -1.22
C PRO A 342 -2.94 20.44 -2.30
N VAL A 343 -3.60 19.99 -3.37
CA VAL A 343 -3.90 20.78 -4.57
C VAL A 343 -4.45 22.20 -4.29
N PRO A 344 -5.38 22.43 -3.34
CA PRO A 344 -5.87 23.79 -3.05
C PRO A 344 -4.79 24.74 -2.52
N VAL A 345 -3.92 24.26 -1.64
CA VAL A 345 -2.79 25.06 -1.09
C VAL A 345 -1.79 25.38 -2.19
N THR A 346 -1.60 24.43 -3.11
CA THR A 346 -0.70 24.60 -4.25
C THR A 346 -1.19 25.68 -5.21
N ILE A 347 -2.50 25.76 -5.52
CA ILE A 347 -3.06 26.78 -6.42
C ILE A 347 -2.81 28.18 -5.87
N GLU A 348 -3.05 28.42 -4.57
CA GLU A 348 -2.79 29.73 -3.96
C GLU A 348 -1.29 30.09 -4.01
N LYS A 349 -0.41 29.15 -3.68
CA LYS A 349 1.04 29.38 -3.78
C LYS A 349 1.44 29.71 -5.22
N ILE A 350 0.93 28.97 -6.22
CA ILE A 350 1.24 29.20 -7.64
C ILE A 350 0.80 30.61 -8.06
N ILE A 351 -0.44 31.00 -7.77
CA ILE A 351 -0.97 32.30 -8.17
C ILE A 351 -0.18 33.44 -7.50
N ASN A 352 0.17 33.31 -6.22
CA ASN A 352 0.93 34.31 -5.50
C ASN A 352 2.35 34.46 -6.06
N GLU A 353 3.03 33.35 -6.37
CA GLU A 353 4.39 33.37 -6.92
C GLU A 353 4.42 33.94 -8.34
N VAL A 354 3.45 33.54 -9.19
CA VAL A 354 3.31 34.11 -10.54
C VAL A 354 2.96 35.60 -10.45
N ALA A 355 2.08 36.00 -9.53
CA ALA A 355 1.73 37.43 -9.31
C ALA A 355 2.95 38.25 -8.93
N ARG A 356 3.82 37.73 -8.07
CA ARG A 356 5.08 38.35 -7.68
C ARG A 356 6.02 38.50 -8.88
N THR A 357 6.18 37.44 -9.68
CA THR A 357 7.08 37.43 -10.84
C THR A 357 6.64 38.43 -11.93
N TYR A 358 5.32 38.53 -12.18
CA TYR A 358 4.77 39.42 -13.19
C TYR A 358 4.43 40.84 -12.66
N ASN A 359 4.65 41.08 -11.36
CA ASN A 359 4.31 42.32 -10.67
C ASN A 359 2.83 42.72 -10.87
N VAL A 360 1.92 41.75 -10.63
CA VAL A 360 0.46 41.92 -10.73
C VAL A 360 -0.21 41.45 -9.43
N MET A 361 -1.45 41.88 -9.20
CA MET A 361 -2.20 41.42 -8.03
C MET A 361 -2.76 40.02 -8.26
N PRO A 362 -2.72 39.11 -7.30
CA PRO A 362 -3.32 37.75 -7.41
C PRO A 362 -4.79 37.77 -7.81
N ALA A 363 -5.56 38.75 -7.31
CA ALA A 363 -6.96 38.94 -7.65
C ALA A 363 -7.17 39.31 -9.14
N ASP A 364 -6.23 40.05 -9.77
CA ASP A 364 -6.28 40.38 -11.19
C ASP A 364 -6.06 39.14 -12.08
N ILE A 365 -5.24 38.18 -11.63
CA ILE A 365 -4.99 36.93 -12.36
C ILE A 365 -6.28 36.11 -12.45
N ARG A 366 -7.07 36.00 -11.38
CA ARG A 366 -8.39 35.33 -11.36
C ARG A 366 -9.47 36.16 -12.01
N GLY A 367 -9.29 37.48 -12.04
CA GLY A 367 -10.30 38.43 -12.48
C GLY A 367 -10.47 38.54 -13.99
N LYS A 368 -11.33 39.51 -14.43
CA LYS A 368 -11.64 39.78 -15.84
C LYS A 368 -10.68 40.74 -16.54
N LYS A 369 -9.67 41.27 -15.86
CA LYS A 369 -8.72 42.23 -16.39
C LYS A 369 -7.93 41.67 -17.59
N ARG A 370 -7.72 42.51 -18.63
CA ARG A 370 -7.15 42.07 -19.93
C ARG A 370 -5.85 42.77 -20.31
N SER A 371 -5.13 43.39 -19.34
CA SER A 371 -3.81 43.95 -19.64
C SER A 371 -2.83 42.83 -20.04
N ALA A 372 -1.84 43.16 -20.86
CA ALA A 372 -0.89 42.18 -21.40
C ALA A 372 -0.19 41.38 -20.29
N ASN A 373 0.31 42.05 -19.23
CA ASN A 373 0.99 41.40 -18.11
C ASN A 373 0.06 40.47 -17.33
N VAL A 374 -1.20 40.88 -17.07
CA VAL A 374 -2.19 40.05 -16.36
C VAL A 374 -2.60 38.84 -17.22
N SER A 375 -2.71 39.02 -18.54
CA SER A 375 -3.03 37.92 -19.44
C SER A 375 -1.89 36.87 -19.48
N ALA A 376 -0.64 37.33 -19.57
CA ALA A 376 0.54 36.47 -19.53
C ALA A 376 0.68 35.75 -18.18
N ALA A 377 0.50 36.46 -17.06
CA ALA A 377 0.49 35.85 -15.73
C ALA A 377 -0.62 34.81 -15.57
N ARG A 378 -1.81 35.04 -16.10
CA ARG A 378 -2.93 34.07 -16.07
C ARG A 378 -2.60 32.82 -16.87
N GLN A 379 -2.04 32.96 -18.09
CA GLN A 379 -1.64 31.81 -18.91
C GLN A 379 -0.54 31.01 -18.23
N MET A 380 0.46 31.67 -17.65
CA MET A 380 1.52 31.05 -16.85
C MET A 380 0.94 30.27 -15.65
N SER A 381 0.01 30.88 -14.90
CA SER A 381 -0.63 30.23 -13.76
C SER A 381 -1.41 28.97 -14.19
N MET A 382 -2.19 29.02 -15.27
CA MET A 382 -2.92 27.87 -15.79
C MET A 382 -1.99 26.74 -16.21
N TYR A 383 -0.88 27.07 -16.87
CA TYR A 383 0.14 26.10 -17.28
C TYR A 383 0.80 25.42 -16.07
N ILE A 384 1.30 26.21 -15.10
CA ILE A 384 1.98 25.66 -13.92
C ILE A 384 1.03 24.85 -13.03
N ILE A 385 -0.24 25.29 -12.88
CA ILE A 385 -1.27 24.51 -12.17
C ILE A 385 -1.46 23.15 -12.84
N ARG A 386 -1.54 23.11 -14.17
CA ARG A 386 -1.68 21.82 -14.90
C ARG A 386 -0.50 20.91 -14.67
N GLU A 387 0.74 21.44 -14.78
CA GLU A 387 1.97 20.68 -14.63
C GLU A 387 2.19 20.14 -13.20
N ILE A 388 1.90 20.95 -12.18
CA ILE A 388 2.14 20.57 -10.79
C ILE A 388 1.01 19.70 -10.22
N THR A 389 -0.26 20.00 -10.57
CA THR A 389 -1.42 19.39 -9.91
C THR A 389 -2.11 18.31 -10.72
N GLY A 390 -1.85 18.25 -12.03
CA GLY A 390 -2.55 17.33 -12.95
C GLY A 390 -4.06 17.61 -13.12
N MET A 391 -4.59 18.74 -12.64
CA MET A 391 -6.00 19.09 -12.72
C MET A 391 -6.52 19.06 -14.16
N SER A 392 -7.80 18.69 -14.34
CA SER A 392 -8.47 18.74 -15.65
C SER A 392 -8.62 20.19 -16.13
N MET A 393 -8.69 20.39 -17.45
CA MET A 393 -8.86 21.72 -18.06
C MET A 393 -10.15 22.40 -17.58
N GLU A 394 -11.22 21.63 -17.32
CA GLU A 394 -12.48 22.12 -16.77
C GLU A 394 -12.32 22.61 -15.33
N ALA A 395 -11.60 21.85 -14.50
CA ALA A 395 -11.33 22.24 -13.12
C ALA A 395 -10.48 23.52 -13.04
N ILE A 396 -9.47 23.66 -13.91
CA ILE A 396 -8.67 24.90 -14.04
C ILE A 396 -9.58 26.03 -14.53
N GLY A 397 -10.44 25.79 -15.50
CA GLY A 397 -11.40 26.78 -16.00
C GLY A 397 -12.31 27.31 -14.90
N SER A 398 -12.82 26.44 -14.04
CA SER A 398 -13.64 26.82 -12.88
C SER A 398 -12.89 27.74 -11.91
N GLU A 399 -11.61 27.49 -11.63
CA GLU A 399 -10.77 28.28 -10.76
C GLU A 399 -10.56 29.71 -11.28
N PHE A 400 -10.44 29.89 -12.59
CA PHE A 400 -10.22 31.19 -13.23
C PHE A 400 -11.49 31.81 -13.82
N GLN A 401 -12.65 31.20 -13.64
CA GLN A 401 -13.92 31.59 -14.23
C GLN A 401 -13.81 31.76 -15.77
N ARG A 402 -13.23 30.78 -16.43
CA ARG A 402 -12.99 30.72 -17.87
C ARG A 402 -13.50 29.41 -18.47
N ASP A 403 -13.87 29.48 -19.75
CA ASP A 403 -14.30 28.30 -20.49
C ASP A 403 -13.14 27.35 -20.76
N HIS A 404 -13.42 26.07 -20.84
CA HIS A 404 -12.47 25.02 -21.17
C HIS A 404 -11.60 25.35 -22.39
N SER A 405 -12.19 25.89 -23.46
CA SER A 405 -11.47 26.29 -24.68
C SER A 405 -10.41 27.38 -24.44
N THR A 406 -10.67 28.31 -23.52
CA THR A 406 -9.73 29.36 -23.12
C THR A 406 -8.53 28.77 -22.36
N VAL A 407 -8.78 27.78 -21.49
CA VAL A 407 -7.71 27.10 -20.74
C VAL A 407 -6.81 26.30 -21.67
N VAL A 408 -7.41 25.48 -22.56
CA VAL A 408 -6.69 24.70 -23.58
C VAL A 408 -5.82 25.62 -24.46
N TYR A 409 -6.39 26.71 -24.95
CA TYR A 409 -5.63 27.71 -25.75
C TYR A 409 -4.45 28.28 -24.95
N SER A 410 -4.67 28.65 -23.69
CA SER A 410 -3.65 29.25 -22.82
C SER A 410 -2.49 28.31 -22.58
N ILE A 411 -2.77 27.05 -22.25
CA ILE A 411 -1.75 26.02 -21.98
C ILE A 411 -0.97 25.71 -23.25
N ASN A 412 -1.62 25.44 -24.38
CA ASN A 412 -0.96 25.15 -25.65
C ASN A 412 -0.09 26.35 -26.13
N THR A 413 -0.52 27.57 -25.84
CA THR A 413 0.25 28.78 -26.16
C THR A 413 1.49 28.86 -25.30
N MET A 414 1.40 28.60 -24.01
CA MET A 414 2.55 28.57 -23.11
C MET A 414 3.55 27.47 -23.48
N GLU A 415 3.12 26.27 -23.79
CA GLU A 415 3.99 25.16 -24.25
C GLU A 415 4.78 25.55 -25.51
N LYS A 416 4.13 26.17 -26.50
CA LYS A 416 4.78 26.64 -27.71
C LYS A 416 5.79 27.78 -27.44
N ASN A 417 5.48 28.65 -26.50
CA ASN A 417 6.35 29.78 -26.17
C ASN A 417 7.56 29.31 -25.37
N ILE A 418 7.38 28.39 -24.40
CA ILE A 418 8.46 27.79 -23.62
C ILE A 418 9.43 27.00 -24.53
N ALA A 419 8.93 26.35 -25.57
CA ALA A 419 9.75 25.63 -26.54
C ALA A 419 10.63 26.55 -27.41
N LYS A 420 10.24 27.84 -27.56
CA LYS A 420 10.91 28.81 -28.42
C LYS A 420 11.76 29.82 -27.65
N ASP A 421 11.44 30.09 -26.40
CA ASP A 421 12.05 31.10 -25.56
C ASP A 421 12.71 30.49 -24.32
N ARG A 422 14.04 30.44 -24.32
CA ARG A 422 14.84 29.89 -23.23
C ARG A 422 14.65 30.67 -21.91
N HIS A 423 14.49 31.99 -22.00
CA HIS A 423 14.30 32.83 -20.81
C HIS A 423 12.95 32.54 -20.14
N LEU A 424 11.89 32.32 -20.94
CA LEU A 424 10.58 31.94 -20.44
C LEU A 424 10.65 30.56 -19.77
N LYS A 425 11.43 29.61 -20.30
CA LYS A 425 11.65 28.30 -19.70
C LYS A 425 12.33 28.40 -18.33
N GLU A 426 13.42 29.18 -18.24
CA GLU A 426 14.15 29.43 -16.99
C GLU A 426 13.23 30.10 -15.95
N MET A 427 12.36 31.01 -16.34
CA MET A 427 11.38 31.64 -15.45
C MET A 427 10.34 30.62 -14.92
N VAL A 428 9.86 29.73 -15.76
CA VAL A 428 8.94 28.63 -15.34
C VAL A 428 9.64 27.72 -14.34
N ASP A 429 10.86 27.29 -14.61
CA ASP A 429 11.66 26.43 -13.74
C ASP A 429 11.93 27.08 -12.37
N ASP A 430 12.23 28.37 -12.33
CA ASP A 430 12.42 29.16 -11.11
C ASP A 430 11.12 29.23 -10.28
N ILE A 431 9.98 29.53 -10.93
CA ILE A 431 8.68 29.59 -10.25
C ILE A 431 8.33 28.20 -9.69
N MET A 432 8.51 27.11 -10.47
CA MET A 432 8.25 25.75 -10.01
C MET A 432 9.16 25.37 -8.83
N LYS A 433 10.41 25.77 -8.83
CA LYS A 433 11.35 25.56 -7.74
C LYS A 433 10.92 26.28 -6.47
N ASN A 434 10.52 27.55 -6.56
CA ASN A 434 10.06 28.35 -5.41
C ASN A 434 8.75 27.85 -4.80
N ILE A 435 7.90 27.17 -5.59
CA ILE A 435 6.65 26.59 -5.10
C ILE A 435 6.90 25.28 -4.33
N ARG A 436 7.94 24.53 -4.72
CA ARG A 436 8.33 23.26 -4.09
C ARG A 436 9.14 23.43 -2.80
N THR A 437 9.71 24.61 -2.57
CA THR A 437 10.34 25.02 -1.32
C THR A 437 9.32 25.58 -0.34
#